data_a0621e6b37f9ecf4080aad6068a6f951
#
_entry.id   a0621e6b37f9ecf4080aad6068a6f951
#
_cell.length_a   1.000
_cell.length_b   1.000
_cell.length_c   1.000
_cell.angle_alpha   90.00
_cell.angle_beta   90.00
_cell.angle_gamma   90.00
#
_symmetry.space_group_name_H-M   'P 1'
#
loop_
_entity.id
_entity.type
_entity.pdbx_description
1 polymer ?
#
loop_
_entity_poly.entity_id
_entity_poly.type
_entity_poly.pdbx_seq_one_letter_code
_entity_poly.pdbx_strand_id
1 'polypeptide(L)'
;MSPTIYDIARVAGVSKSTVSRVLNKQTNISPEAQEKVLKAIDELNYQPNKLARALTTSGFDAIMVISTRSTKTTAGNPFFSDVLHAITAKAEQEGFDVILQTSKNSEDDLQKCESKIKQKMVKGIIMLSSPANEAFFPRLDAYGIPVVVIGKVEGDFTNIFSVDTDNFHDSMMLTEQFIKQGYRDIACLHAPLDYLVSIDRLSGYKICLENNNIALNCDWVVDGGYTHESALDAACKLLSASHPPRAVFATDSMKLLALYRAADELNLMIPEQLVVAGYTDPMLSLILTPAPSGFDIPTRKLGEESCDVLFKRIAGKPAPQRVIVETHFTQTASVA
;
A
#
# COMPACT_ATOMS: atom_id res chain seq x y z
N MET A 1 -34.64 -17.57 -18.01
CA MET A 1 -34.10 -16.24 -18.39
C MET A 1 -33.99 -15.42 -17.12
N SER A 2 -32.92 -14.67 -16.94
CA SER A 2 -32.80 -13.78 -15.79
C SER A 2 -33.84 -12.66 -15.88
N PRO A 3 -34.48 -12.29 -14.77
CA PRO A 3 -35.46 -11.20 -14.74
C PRO A 3 -34.83 -9.90 -15.25
N THR A 4 -35.66 -9.05 -15.85
CA THR A 4 -35.25 -7.75 -16.39
C THR A 4 -35.96 -6.61 -15.68
N ILE A 5 -35.51 -5.36 -15.90
CA ILE A 5 -36.16 -4.17 -15.38
C ILE A 5 -37.63 -4.04 -15.86
N TYR A 6 -37.97 -4.66 -17.01
CA TYR A 6 -39.34 -4.74 -17.53
C TYR A 6 -40.21 -5.69 -16.70
N ASP A 7 -39.64 -6.79 -16.25
CA ASP A 7 -40.37 -7.78 -15.40
C ASP A 7 -40.64 -7.16 -14.03
N ILE A 8 -39.68 -6.44 -13.44
CA ILE A 8 -39.90 -5.68 -12.20
C ILE A 8 -41.02 -4.66 -12.37
N ALA A 9 -40.98 -3.86 -13.45
CA ALA A 9 -42.01 -2.85 -13.71
C ALA A 9 -43.40 -3.46 -13.81
N ARG A 10 -43.51 -4.62 -14.48
CA ARG A 10 -44.78 -5.36 -14.63
C ARG A 10 -45.28 -5.89 -13.28
N VAL A 11 -44.43 -6.50 -12.47
CA VAL A 11 -44.82 -7.10 -11.17
C VAL A 11 -45.14 -6.00 -10.16
N ALA A 12 -44.34 -4.92 -10.11
CA ALA A 12 -44.57 -3.78 -9.21
C ALA A 12 -45.75 -2.88 -9.64
N GLY A 13 -46.27 -3.03 -10.86
CA GLY A 13 -47.31 -2.16 -11.39
C GLY A 13 -46.90 -0.71 -11.60
N VAL A 14 -45.65 -0.45 -11.90
CA VAL A 14 -45.08 0.88 -12.10
C VAL A 14 -44.37 1.02 -13.45
N SER A 15 -44.00 2.23 -13.84
CA SER A 15 -43.25 2.44 -15.07
C SER A 15 -41.80 1.98 -14.93
N LYS A 16 -41.16 1.59 -16.04
CA LYS A 16 -39.71 1.29 -16.11
C LYS A 16 -38.86 2.43 -15.56
N SER A 17 -39.28 3.69 -15.83
CA SER A 17 -38.57 4.87 -15.30
C SER A 17 -38.65 4.95 -13.78
N THR A 18 -39.77 4.55 -13.17
CA THR A 18 -39.93 4.50 -11.71
C THR A 18 -38.99 3.43 -11.14
N VAL A 19 -38.96 2.21 -11.71
CA VAL A 19 -38.02 1.17 -11.29
C VAL A 19 -36.57 1.65 -11.39
N SER A 20 -36.20 2.27 -12.51
CA SER A 20 -34.84 2.83 -12.69
C SER A 20 -34.47 3.87 -11.63
N ARG A 21 -35.43 4.75 -11.26
CA ARG A 21 -35.20 5.76 -10.21
C ARG A 21 -35.05 5.13 -8.84
N VAL A 22 -35.86 4.10 -8.51
CA VAL A 22 -35.72 3.35 -7.23
C VAL A 22 -34.34 2.69 -7.16
N LEU A 23 -33.91 1.97 -8.22
CA LEU A 23 -32.61 1.31 -8.30
C LEU A 23 -31.44 2.31 -8.17
N ASN A 24 -31.64 3.53 -8.65
CA ASN A 24 -30.64 4.61 -8.56
C ASN A 24 -30.78 5.50 -7.29
N LYS A 25 -31.58 5.05 -6.31
CA LYS A 25 -31.80 5.74 -5.02
C LYS A 25 -32.16 7.24 -5.15
N GLN A 26 -32.95 7.60 -6.19
CA GLN A 26 -33.39 8.97 -6.38
C GLN A 26 -34.48 9.38 -5.37
N THR A 27 -34.45 10.60 -4.88
CA THR A 27 -35.27 11.07 -3.78
C THR A 27 -36.74 11.42 -4.16
N ASN A 28 -37.06 11.58 -5.45
CA ASN A 28 -38.37 11.96 -5.94
C ASN A 28 -39.26 10.75 -6.30
N ILE A 29 -39.46 9.82 -5.36
CA ILE A 29 -40.27 8.62 -5.54
C ILE A 29 -41.19 8.50 -4.32
N SER A 30 -42.51 8.20 -4.55
CA SER A 30 -43.41 7.95 -3.42
C SER A 30 -42.96 6.69 -2.65
N PRO A 31 -43.09 6.71 -1.30
CA PRO A 31 -42.75 5.55 -0.47
C PRO A 31 -43.48 4.28 -0.92
N GLU A 32 -44.74 4.39 -1.33
CA GLU A 32 -45.54 3.28 -1.84
C GLU A 32 -44.96 2.68 -3.12
N ALA A 33 -44.50 3.48 -4.08
CA ALA A 33 -43.90 3.03 -5.31
C ALA A 33 -42.53 2.36 -5.03
N GLN A 34 -41.77 2.91 -4.09
CA GLN A 34 -40.47 2.32 -3.66
C GLN A 34 -40.68 0.94 -3.05
N GLU A 35 -41.64 0.77 -2.14
CA GLU A 35 -41.97 -0.50 -1.51
C GLU A 35 -42.39 -1.55 -2.53
N LYS A 36 -43.30 -1.21 -3.46
CA LYS A 36 -43.73 -2.12 -4.55
C LYS A 36 -42.57 -2.60 -5.40
N VAL A 37 -41.64 -1.71 -5.74
CA VAL A 37 -40.47 -2.07 -6.54
C VAL A 37 -39.51 -2.97 -5.76
N LEU A 38 -39.22 -2.68 -4.50
CA LEU A 38 -38.35 -3.50 -3.66
C LEU A 38 -38.93 -4.91 -3.47
N LYS A 39 -40.23 -5.02 -3.22
CA LYS A 39 -40.94 -6.31 -3.12
C LYS A 39 -40.83 -7.11 -4.42
N ALA A 40 -41.01 -6.46 -5.58
CA ALA A 40 -40.90 -7.15 -6.88
C ALA A 40 -39.45 -7.58 -7.18
N ILE A 41 -38.46 -6.85 -6.72
CA ILE A 41 -37.03 -7.22 -6.81
C ILE A 41 -36.78 -8.51 -6.02
N ASP A 42 -37.28 -8.59 -4.79
CA ASP A 42 -37.12 -9.78 -3.93
C ASP A 42 -37.88 -10.98 -4.50
N GLU A 43 -39.15 -10.79 -4.93
CA GLU A 43 -39.95 -11.87 -5.51
C GLU A 43 -39.35 -12.50 -6.77
N LEU A 44 -38.72 -11.67 -7.60
CA LEU A 44 -38.08 -12.11 -8.83
C LEU A 44 -36.63 -12.51 -8.65
N ASN A 45 -36.06 -12.37 -7.44
CA ASN A 45 -34.63 -12.52 -7.17
C ASN A 45 -33.78 -11.74 -8.20
N TYR A 46 -34.22 -10.51 -8.49
CA TYR A 46 -33.57 -9.68 -9.50
C TYR A 46 -32.32 -9.04 -8.94
N GLN A 47 -31.22 -9.25 -9.62
CA GLN A 47 -29.98 -8.52 -9.37
C GLN A 47 -29.79 -7.44 -10.46
N PRO A 48 -29.62 -6.16 -10.06
CA PRO A 48 -29.34 -5.09 -11.02
C PRO A 48 -28.10 -5.43 -11.86
N ASN A 49 -28.28 -5.39 -13.18
CA ASN A 49 -27.15 -5.64 -14.08
C ASN A 49 -26.19 -4.43 -14.05
N LYS A 50 -25.03 -4.60 -13.41
CA LYS A 50 -24.00 -3.58 -13.30
C LYS A 50 -23.52 -3.08 -14.68
N LEU A 51 -23.50 -3.94 -15.71
CA LEU A 51 -23.15 -3.58 -17.08
C LEU A 51 -24.19 -2.62 -17.69
N ALA A 52 -25.46 -2.94 -17.55
CA ALA A 52 -26.54 -2.08 -18.05
C ALA A 52 -26.56 -0.72 -17.33
N ARG A 53 -26.24 -0.70 -16.02
CA ARG A 53 -26.10 0.52 -15.25
C ARG A 53 -24.92 1.34 -15.70
N ALA A 54 -23.76 0.72 -15.93
CA ALA A 54 -22.54 1.40 -16.40
C ALA A 54 -22.74 2.08 -17.80
N LEU A 55 -23.61 1.53 -18.64
CA LEU A 55 -23.96 2.13 -19.93
C LEU A 55 -24.83 3.40 -19.81
N THR A 56 -25.58 3.53 -18.71
CA THR A 56 -26.47 4.67 -18.43
C THR A 56 -25.88 5.70 -17.47
N THR A 57 -24.82 5.34 -16.76
CA THR A 57 -24.04 6.18 -15.86
C THR A 57 -22.63 6.42 -16.42
N SER A 58 -21.84 7.25 -15.76
CA SER A 58 -20.47 7.60 -16.18
C SER A 58 -19.44 6.47 -15.97
N GLY A 59 -19.78 5.20 -16.18
CA GLY A 59 -18.90 4.03 -16.02
C GLY A 59 -19.22 3.14 -14.82
N PHE A 60 -18.33 2.22 -14.50
CA PHE A 60 -18.51 1.27 -13.39
C PHE A 60 -18.21 1.92 -12.04
N ASP A 61 -18.98 1.55 -11.01
CA ASP A 61 -18.65 1.85 -9.62
C ASP A 61 -17.54 0.89 -9.16
N ALA A 62 -16.34 1.10 -9.68
CA ALA A 62 -15.16 0.33 -9.35
C ALA A 62 -13.94 1.23 -9.19
N ILE A 63 -13.03 0.79 -8.33
CA ILE A 63 -11.69 1.35 -8.19
C ILE A 63 -10.66 0.31 -8.62
N MET A 64 -9.51 0.75 -9.10
CA MET A 64 -8.38 -0.14 -9.35
C MET A 64 -7.37 -0.02 -8.21
N VAL A 65 -6.92 -1.17 -7.72
CA VAL A 65 -5.75 -1.27 -6.86
C VAL A 65 -4.63 -1.87 -7.70
N ILE A 66 -3.52 -1.16 -7.82
CA ILE A 66 -2.38 -1.60 -8.61
C ILE A 66 -1.16 -1.79 -7.71
N SER A 67 -0.56 -2.98 -7.80
CA SER A 67 0.73 -3.26 -7.18
C SER A 67 1.81 -3.02 -8.23
N THR A 68 2.61 -1.99 -8.00
CA THR A 68 3.70 -1.57 -8.89
C THR A 68 4.90 -2.52 -8.86
N ARG A 69 4.77 -3.65 -8.17
CA ARG A 69 5.78 -4.70 -8.12
C ARG A 69 5.22 -5.97 -8.75
N SER A 70 6.07 -6.71 -9.47
CA SER A 70 5.67 -8.02 -10.00
C SER A 70 5.24 -8.95 -8.86
N THR A 71 4.36 -9.90 -9.15
CA THR A 71 3.91 -10.91 -8.17
C THR A 71 5.06 -11.66 -7.49
N LYS A 72 6.21 -11.81 -8.16
CA LYS A 72 7.41 -12.41 -7.58
C LYS A 72 8.04 -11.55 -6.49
N THR A 73 7.97 -10.22 -6.62
CA THR A 73 8.59 -9.27 -5.67
C THR A 73 7.71 -8.95 -4.48
N THR A 74 6.39 -9.15 -4.59
CA THR A 74 5.43 -8.93 -3.49
C THR A 74 5.03 -10.20 -2.76
N ALA A 75 5.32 -11.37 -3.34
CA ALA A 75 5.00 -12.66 -2.72
C ALA A 75 5.70 -12.80 -1.35
N GLY A 76 4.92 -13.09 -0.32
CA GLY A 76 5.43 -13.27 1.04
C GLY A 76 5.65 -11.98 1.85
N ASN A 77 5.37 -10.80 1.29
CA ASN A 77 5.38 -9.56 2.05
C ASN A 77 3.95 -9.23 2.55
N PRO A 78 3.67 -9.33 3.87
CA PRO A 78 2.33 -9.16 4.42
C PRO A 78 1.76 -7.75 4.22
N PHE A 79 2.60 -6.73 4.08
CA PHE A 79 2.18 -5.35 3.84
C PHE A 79 1.12 -5.25 2.73
N PHE A 80 1.36 -5.90 1.59
CA PHE A 80 0.47 -5.78 0.43
C PHE A 80 -0.89 -6.45 0.66
N SER A 81 -0.92 -7.61 1.31
CA SER A 81 -2.16 -8.31 1.64
C SER A 81 -3.00 -7.52 2.65
N ASP A 82 -2.37 -7.00 3.69
CA ASP A 82 -3.06 -6.29 4.77
C ASP A 82 -3.67 -4.97 4.29
N VAL A 83 -2.91 -4.20 3.51
CA VAL A 83 -3.41 -2.96 2.89
C VAL A 83 -4.55 -3.27 1.92
N LEU A 84 -4.43 -4.32 1.09
CA LEU A 84 -5.46 -4.72 0.14
C LEU A 84 -6.76 -5.13 0.86
N HIS A 85 -6.67 -5.87 1.98
CA HIS A 85 -7.84 -6.22 2.78
C HIS A 85 -8.54 -4.97 3.33
N ALA A 86 -7.80 -4.01 3.86
CA ALA A 86 -8.37 -2.76 4.36
C ALA A 86 -9.07 -1.96 3.24
N ILE A 87 -8.43 -1.84 2.07
CA ILE A 87 -9.01 -1.18 0.90
C ILE A 87 -10.30 -1.89 0.44
N THR A 88 -10.27 -3.22 0.36
CA THR A 88 -11.43 -4.00 -0.13
C THR A 88 -12.62 -3.84 0.81
N ALA A 89 -12.40 -3.95 2.12
CA ALA A 89 -13.46 -3.77 3.12
C ALA A 89 -14.07 -2.36 3.07
N LYS A 90 -13.24 -1.32 2.89
CA LYS A 90 -13.71 0.05 2.80
C LYS A 90 -14.45 0.33 1.48
N ALA A 91 -13.95 -0.21 0.36
CA ALA A 91 -14.59 -0.08 -0.95
C ALA A 91 -15.99 -0.75 -0.96
N GLU A 92 -16.14 -1.92 -0.31
CA GLU A 92 -17.42 -2.59 -0.17
C GLU A 92 -18.44 -1.72 0.59
N GLN A 93 -18.03 -1.06 1.67
CA GLN A 93 -18.90 -0.14 2.44
C GLN A 93 -19.38 1.03 1.57
N GLU A 94 -18.54 1.53 0.68
CA GLU A 94 -18.86 2.62 -0.25
C GLU A 94 -19.61 2.13 -1.52
N GLY A 95 -19.81 0.82 -1.66
CA GLY A 95 -20.50 0.20 -2.81
C GLY A 95 -19.68 0.13 -4.09
N PHE A 96 -18.36 0.12 -3.97
CA PHE A 96 -17.42 0.00 -5.08
C PHE A 96 -16.84 -1.41 -5.18
N ASP A 97 -16.70 -1.90 -6.41
CA ASP A 97 -15.91 -3.09 -6.69
C ASP A 97 -14.42 -2.75 -6.74
N VAL A 98 -13.56 -3.71 -6.38
CA VAL A 98 -12.10 -3.56 -6.46
C VAL A 98 -11.55 -4.42 -7.60
N ILE A 99 -10.84 -3.79 -8.53
CA ILE A 99 -10.09 -4.45 -9.59
C ILE A 99 -8.63 -4.48 -9.18
N LEU A 100 -8.14 -5.65 -8.76
CA LEU A 100 -6.72 -5.82 -8.48
C LEU A 100 -5.95 -6.04 -9.77
N GLN A 101 -4.90 -5.24 -9.97
CA GLN A 101 -4.01 -5.34 -11.10
C GLN A 101 -2.56 -5.48 -10.64
N THR A 102 -1.86 -6.48 -11.13
CA THR A 102 -0.42 -6.64 -10.97
C THR A 102 0.32 -6.28 -12.24
N SER A 103 1.59 -5.93 -12.13
CA SER A 103 2.41 -5.49 -13.27
C SER A 103 3.84 -6.00 -13.17
N LYS A 104 4.60 -5.77 -14.23
CA LYS A 104 6.00 -6.20 -14.36
C LYS A 104 6.98 -5.09 -13.97
N ASN A 105 6.62 -3.84 -14.23
CA ASN A 105 7.42 -2.64 -13.99
C ASN A 105 6.53 -1.39 -14.05
N SER A 106 7.08 -0.22 -13.79
CA SER A 106 6.35 1.05 -13.78
C SER A 106 5.74 1.44 -15.13
N GLU A 107 6.33 1.08 -16.26
CA GLU A 107 5.75 1.34 -17.57
C GLU A 107 4.51 0.47 -17.84
N ASP A 108 4.56 -0.81 -17.45
CA ASP A 108 3.39 -1.72 -17.54
C ASP A 108 2.26 -1.26 -16.59
N ASP A 109 2.60 -0.69 -15.41
CA ASP A 109 1.64 -0.05 -14.50
C ASP A 109 0.89 1.07 -15.21
N LEU A 110 1.64 1.97 -15.82
CA LEU A 110 1.08 3.14 -16.49
C LEU A 110 0.16 2.73 -17.64
N GLN A 111 0.58 1.78 -18.49
CA GLN A 111 -0.23 1.26 -19.59
C GLN A 111 -1.53 0.62 -19.09
N LYS A 112 -1.50 -0.12 -17.99
CA LYS A 112 -2.67 -0.73 -17.36
C LYS A 112 -3.61 0.31 -16.77
N CYS A 113 -3.07 1.33 -16.07
CA CYS A 113 -3.85 2.46 -15.60
C CYS A 113 -4.57 3.16 -16.77
N GLU A 114 -3.81 3.56 -17.79
CA GLU A 114 -4.36 4.22 -18.99
C GLU A 114 -5.45 3.38 -19.67
N SER A 115 -5.23 2.08 -19.82
CA SER A 115 -6.19 1.18 -20.45
C SER A 115 -7.52 1.15 -19.67
N LYS A 116 -7.48 1.00 -18.36
CA LYS A 116 -8.69 0.93 -17.51
C LYS A 116 -9.43 2.27 -17.46
N ILE A 117 -8.70 3.38 -17.44
CA ILE A 117 -9.29 4.73 -17.51
C ILE A 117 -10.00 4.94 -18.86
N LYS A 118 -9.31 4.69 -19.97
CA LYS A 118 -9.88 4.85 -21.33
C LYS A 118 -11.13 3.98 -21.56
N GLN A 119 -11.16 2.79 -20.96
CA GLN A 119 -12.31 1.87 -21.01
C GLN A 119 -13.43 2.28 -20.03
N LYS A 120 -13.27 3.34 -19.23
CA LYS A 120 -14.21 3.78 -18.18
C LYS A 120 -14.58 2.68 -17.19
N MET A 121 -13.63 1.77 -16.93
CA MET A 121 -13.83 0.64 -16.03
C MET A 121 -13.65 1.01 -14.56
N VAL A 122 -13.02 2.15 -14.27
CA VAL A 122 -12.72 2.59 -12.90
C VAL A 122 -12.95 4.09 -12.75
N LYS A 123 -13.34 4.51 -11.57
CA LYS A 123 -13.53 5.92 -11.18
C LYS A 123 -12.36 6.50 -10.41
N GLY A 124 -11.43 5.66 -10.00
CA GLY A 124 -10.24 6.05 -9.28
C GLY A 124 -9.26 4.90 -9.14
N ILE A 125 -8.03 5.22 -8.74
CA ILE A 125 -6.93 4.27 -8.62
C ILE A 125 -6.26 4.42 -7.26
N ILE A 126 -5.90 3.30 -6.61
CA ILE A 126 -4.97 3.26 -5.48
C ILE A 126 -3.73 2.51 -5.93
N MET A 127 -2.58 3.15 -5.80
CA MET A 127 -1.26 2.55 -6.06
C MET A 127 -0.63 2.14 -4.72
N LEU A 128 -0.15 0.89 -4.62
CA LEU A 128 0.41 0.35 -3.38
C LEU A 128 1.88 0.73 -3.15
N SER A 129 2.48 1.49 -4.03
CA SER A 129 3.82 2.05 -3.88
C SER A 129 4.04 3.20 -4.87
N SER A 130 5.02 4.05 -4.57
CA SER A 130 5.40 5.20 -5.40
C SER A 130 6.69 4.89 -6.16
N PRO A 131 6.63 4.72 -7.50
CA PRO A 131 7.83 4.53 -8.29
C PRO A 131 8.71 5.79 -8.28
N ALA A 132 10.04 5.61 -8.32
CA ALA A 132 11.02 6.69 -8.39
C ALA A 132 11.16 7.31 -9.80
N ASN A 133 10.23 7.02 -10.72
CA ASN A 133 10.24 7.54 -12.08
C ASN A 133 9.47 8.85 -12.17
N GLU A 134 10.17 9.95 -12.35
CA GLU A 134 9.61 11.32 -12.43
C GLU A 134 8.58 11.50 -13.55
N ALA A 135 8.66 10.75 -14.65
CA ALA A 135 7.74 10.86 -15.78
C ALA A 135 6.38 10.16 -15.56
N PHE A 136 6.24 9.36 -14.52
CA PHE A 136 5.07 8.53 -14.28
C PHE A 136 3.83 9.35 -13.90
N PHE A 137 3.93 10.16 -12.88
CA PHE A 137 2.79 10.90 -12.32
C PHE A 137 2.25 12.01 -13.26
N PRO A 138 3.08 12.81 -13.96
CA PRO A 138 2.56 13.79 -14.91
C PRO A 138 1.67 13.17 -16.01
N ARG A 139 2.04 11.99 -16.51
CA ARG A 139 1.24 11.26 -17.51
C ARG A 139 -0.09 10.78 -16.93
N LEU A 140 -0.07 10.29 -15.69
CA LEU A 140 -1.27 9.77 -15.03
C LEU A 140 -2.24 10.89 -14.62
N ASP A 141 -1.72 12.01 -14.11
CA ASP A 141 -2.52 13.19 -13.71
C ASP A 141 -3.32 13.78 -14.87
N ALA A 142 -2.78 13.73 -16.10
CA ALA A 142 -3.43 14.24 -17.31
C ALA A 142 -4.76 13.55 -17.64
N TYR A 143 -5.03 12.37 -17.09
CA TYR A 143 -6.31 11.67 -17.30
C TYR A 143 -7.47 12.22 -16.44
N GLY A 144 -7.20 13.05 -15.45
CA GLY A 144 -8.21 13.76 -14.68
C GLY A 144 -9.06 12.90 -13.72
N ILE A 145 -8.68 11.63 -13.48
CA ILE A 145 -9.31 10.82 -12.44
C ILE A 145 -8.48 10.83 -11.16
N PRO A 146 -9.09 10.72 -9.98
CA PRO A 146 -8.33 10.71 -8.74
C PRO A 146 -7.49 9.44 -8.59
N VAL A 147 -6.22 9.63 -8.24
CA VAL A 147 -5.25 8.58 -7.94
C VAL A 147 -4.67 8.81 -6.56
N VAL A 148 -4.74 7.84 -5.68
CA VAL A 148 -4.10 7.86 -4.37
C VAL A 148 -2.91 6.90 -4.38
N VAL A 149 -1.76 7.41 -3.97
CA VAL A 149 -0.52 6.63 -3.88
C VAL A 149 -0.23 6.35 -2.42
N ILE A 150 -0.10 5.08 -2.05
CA ILE A 150 0.47 4.69 -0.76
C ILE A 150 1.99 4.81 -0.92
N GLY A 151 2.49 5.92 -0.43
CA GLY A 151 3.86 6.38 -0.58
C GLY A 151 3.94 7.87 -0.91
N LYS A 152 5.14 8.41 -0.82
CA LYS A 152 5.45 9.80 -1.14
C LYS A 152 5.22 10.08 -2.63
N VAL A 153 4.69 11.25 -2.93
CA VAL A 153 4.60 11.79 -4.29
C VAL A 153 5.35 13.13 -4.32
N GLU A 154 6.24 13.28 -5.28
CA GLU A 154 7.00 14.50 -5.51
C GLU A 154 6.43 15.26 -6.70
N GLY A 155 6.23 16.57 -6.53
CA GLY A 155 5.59 17.46 -7.52
C GLY A 155 4.16 17.87 -7.13
N ASP A 156 3.65 18.86 -7.87
CA ASP A 156 2.31 19.41 -7.68
C ASP A 156 1.36 18.84 -8.73
N PHE A 157 0.39 18.07 -8.30
CA PHE A 157 -0.59 17.41 -9.15
C PHE A 157 -2.02 17.76 -8.73
N THR A 158 -2.94 17.74 -9.67
CA THR A 158 -4.36 18.06 -9.40
C THR A 158 -5.13 16.83 -8.93
N ASN A 159 -4.80 15.66 -9.46
CA ASN A 159 -5.55 14.42 -9.27
C ASN A 159 -4.74 13.31 -8.59
N ILE A 160 -3.46 13.54 -8.27
CA ILE A 160 -2.60 12.59 -7.57
C ILE A 160 -2.49 13.00 -6.11
N PHE A 161 -2.79 12.08 -5.20
CA PHE A 161 -2.80 12.26 -3.75
C PHE A 161 -1.85 11.25 -3.11
N SER A 162 -1.27 11.61 -1.97
CA SER A 162 -0.33 10.78 -1.22
C SER A 162 -0.88 10.43 0.15
N VAL A 163 -0.81 9.15 0.51
CA VAL A 163 -1.02 8.65 1.87
C VAL A 163 0.22 7.84 2.22
N ASP A 164 1.00 8.27 3.20
CA ASP A 164 2.30 7.66 3.50
C ASP A 164 2.58 7.70 5.02
N THR A 165 3.64 7.04 5.42
CA THR A 165 4.31 7.26 6.71
C THR A 165 5.53 8.17 6.51
N ASP A 166 6.13 8.69 7.60
CA ASP A 166 7.36 9.48 7.48
C ASP A 166 8.59 8.58 7.45
N ASN A 167 8.75 7.87 6.32
CA ASN A 167 9.82 6.89 6.13
C ASN A 167 11.23 7.43 6.37
N PHE A 168 11.47 8.70 6.02
CA PHE A 168 12.76 9.35 6.23
C PHE A 168 13.02 9.57 7.72
N HIS A 169 12.06 10.17 8.43
CA HIS A 169 12.18 10.47 9.84
C HIS A 169 12.24 9.21 10.70
N ASP A 170 11.39 8.22 10.43
CA ASP A 170 11.40 6.92 11.11
C ASP A 170 12.77 6.24 11.01
N SER A 171 13.35 6.23 9.81
CA SER A 171 14.67 5.63 9.57
C SER A 171 15.80 6.38 10.25
N MET A 172 15.70 7.71 10.28
CA MET A 172 16.63 8.55 11.01
C MET A 172 16.55 8.27 12.52
N MET A 173 15.33 8.22 13.09
CA MET A 173 15.10 7.90 14.50
C MET A 173 15.62 6.51 14.87
N LEU A 174 15.37 5.50 14.04
CA LEU A 174 15.83 4.13 14.29
C LEU A 174 17.37 4.06 14.28
N THR A 175 18.02 4.71 13.32
CA THR A 175 19.48 4.77 13.27
C THR A 175 20.05 5.51 14.49
N GLU A 176 19.37 6.56 14.94
CA GLU A 176 19.76 7.31 16.16
C GLU A 176 19.68 6.43 17.43
N GLN A 177 18.74 5.47 17.50
CA GLN A 177 18.68 4.52 18.62
C GLN A 177 19.96 3.69 18.73
N PHE A 178 20.49 3.17 17.62
CA PHE A 178 21.78 2.49 17.64
C PHE A 178 22.92 3.39 18.13
N ILE A 179 22.94 4.64 17.65
CA ILE A 179 23.98 5.62 18.03
C ILE A 179 23.90 5.96 19.51
N LYS A 180 22.70 6.15 20.07
CA LYS A 180 22.46 6.41 21.51
C LYS A 180 22.94 5.27 22.39
N GLN A 181 22.89 4.03 21.91
CA GLN A 181 23.41 2.85 22.60
C GLN A 181 24.92 2.64 22.42
N GLY A 182 25.58 3.54 21.73
CA GLY A 182 27.04 3.53 21.55
C GLY A 182 27.53 2.82 20.31
N TYR A 183 26.65 2.26 19.47
CA TYR A 183 27.06 1.65 18.20
C TYR A 183 27.55 2.69 17.22
N ARG A 184 28.61 2.33 16.49
CA ARG A 184 29.18 3.16 15.40
C ARG A 184 29.35 2.35 14.12
N ASP A 185 29.47 1.03 14.25
CA ASP A 185 29.57 0.05 13.15
C ASP A 185 28.16 -0.36 12.75
N ILE A 186 27.47 0.55 12.07
CA ILE A 186 26.04 0.42 11.73
C ILE A 186 25.91 0.21 10.22
N ALA A 187 25.32 -0.90 9.81
CA ALA A 187 25.01 -1.20 8.41
C ALA A 187 23.52 -0.97 8.11
N CYS A 188 23.20 -0.85 6.82
CA CYS A 188 21.86 -0.81 6.29
C CYS A 188 21.67 -1.89 5.23
N LEU A 189 20.74 -2.82 5.47
CA LEU A 189 20.26 -3.76 4.47
C LEU A 189 18.98 -3.23 3.89
N HIS A 190 19.03 -2.75 2.64
CA HIS A 190 17.92 -2.03 2.02
C HIS A 190 17.30 -2.77 0.83
N ALA A 191 16.07 -2.39 0.45
CA ALA A 191 15.44 -2.81 -0.78
C ALA A 191 15.99 -2.00 -1.98
N PRO A 192 15.87 -2.50 -3.23
CA PRO A 192 16.22 -1.74 -4.43
C PRO A 192 15.59 -0.36 -4.46
N LEU A 193 16.30 0.61 -5.06
CA LEU A 193 15.95 2.03 -5.02
C LEU A 193 14.99 2.48 -6.14
N ASP A 194 14.21 1.56 -6.68
CA ASP A 194 13.21 1.83 -7.73
C ASP A 194 11.95 2.55 -7.19
N TYR A 195 11.83 2.65 -5.86
CA TYR A 195 10.67 3.22 -5.17
C TYR A 195 11.11 4.26 -4.14
N LEU A 196 10.33 5.34 -4.03
CA LEU A 196 10.64 6.45 -3.12
C LEU A 196 10.74 6.01 -1.65
N VAL A 197 9.95 5.04 -1.21
CA VAL A 197 10.05 4.50 0.16
C VAL A 197 11.44 3.92 0.47
N SER A 198 12.07 3.25 -0.49
CA SER A 198 13.41 2.69 -0.30
C SER A 198 14.48 3.78 -0.26
N ILE A 199 14.32 4.80 -1.10
CA ILE A 199 15.19 5.97 -1.15
C ILE A 199 15.09 6.78 0.17
N ASP A 200 13.88 7.07 0.64
CA ASP A 200 13.66 7.84 1.87
C ASP A 200 14.23 7.10 3.09
N ARG A 201 14.00 5.78 3.20
CA ARG A 201 14.55 4.99 4.31
C ARG A 201 16.07 4.95 4.31
N LEU A 202 16.70 4.72 3.17
CA LEU A 202 18.15 4.75 3.06
C LEU A 202 18.71 6.15 3.32
N SER A 203 18.03 7.20 2.86
CA SER A 203 18.45 8.59 3.08
C SER A 203 18.38 8.97 4.56
N GLY A 204 17.33 8.55 5.29
CA GLY A 204 17.22 8.78 6.73
C GLY A 204 18.38 8.16 7.51
N TYR A 205 18.77 6.93 7.17
CA TYR A 205 19.95 6.27 7.73
C TYR A 205 21.23 7.07 7.45
N LYS A 206 21.48 7.45 6.20
CA LYS A 206 22.72 8.17 5.80
C LYS A 206 22.83 9.53 6.49
N ILE A 207 21.76 10.30 6.47
CA ILE A 207 21.73 11.64 7.12
C ILE A 207 21.90 11.53 8.63
N CYS A 208 21.36 10.49 9.28
CA CYS A 208 21.56 10.27 10.70
C CYS A 208 23.05 10.00 11.02
N LEU A 209 23.76 9.20 10.24
CA LEU A 209 25.20 8.97 10.41
C LEU A 209 25.99 10.28 10.23
N GLU A 210 25.70 11.04 9.17
CA GLU A 210 26.34 12.32 8.87
C GLU A 210 26.15 13.32 10.03
N ASN A 211 24.94 13.50 10.51
CA ASN A 211 24.61 14.40 11.62
C ASN A 211 25.34 14.03 12.93
N ASN A 212 25.72 12.77 13.09
CA ASN A 212 26.47 12.28 14.25
C ASN A 212 27.96 12.12 14.00
N ASN A 213 28.49 12.65 12.88
CA ASN A 213 29.91 12.57 12.47
C ASN A 213 30.42 11.13 12.39
N ILE A 214 29.57 10.19 11.96
CA ILE A 214 29.94 8.79 11.69
C ILE A 214 30.17 8.65 10.18
N ALA A 215 31.37 8.26 9.79
CA ALA A 215 31.70 8.04 8.38
C ALA A 215 30.86 6.88 7.78
N LEU A 216 30.24 7.13 6.62
CA LEU A 216 29.51 6.11 5.90
C LEU A 216 30.51 5.06 5.35
N ASN A 217 30.35 3.81 5.75
CA ASN A 217 31.04 2.70 5.12
C ASN A 217 30.19 2.16 3.96
N CYS A 218 30.68 2.31 2.72
CA CYS A 218 29.94 1.88 1.54
C CYS A 218 29.72 0.35 1.49
N ASP A 219 30.62 -0.46 2.08
CA ASP A 219 30.46 -1.90 2.15
C ASP A 219 29.34 -2.35 3.09
N TRP A 220 28.84 -1.44 3.93
CA TRP A 220 27.74 -1.67 4.86
C TRP A 220 26.38 -1.13 4.36
N VAL A 221 26.35 -0.57 3.16
CA VAL A 221 25.10 -0.17 2.48
C VAL A 221 24.80 -1.24 1.43
N VAL A 222 23.94 -2.19 1.78
CA VAL A 222 23.78 -3.42 1.01
C VAL A 222 22.37 -3.53 0.45
N ASP A 223 22.28 -3.74 -0.87
CA ASP A 223 21.01 -4.05 -1.53
C ASP A 223 20.65 -5.52 -1.31
N GLY A 224 19.57 -5.75 -0.57
CA GLY A 224 19.02 -7.07 -0.28
C GLY A 224 18.06 -7.61 -1.36
N GLY A 225 17.89 -6.90 -2.46
CA GLY A 225 16.95 -7.30 -3.52
C GLY A 225 15.48 -7.32 -3.06
N TYR A 226 14.65 -8.00 -3.85
CA TYR A 226 13.21 -8.08 -3.58
C TYR A 226 12.75 -9.44 -3.01
N THR A 227 13.55 -10.47 -3.08
CA THR A 227 13.19 -11.82 -2.63
C THR A 227 13.84 -12.16 -1.29
N HIS A 228 13.26 -13.14 -0.59
CA HIS A 228 13.85 -13.63 0.64
C HIS A 228 15.26 -14.22 0.41
N GLU A 229 15.43 -14.96 -0.69
CA GLU A 229 16.72 -15.57 -1.04
C GLU A 229 17.81 -14.51 -1.28
N SER A 230 17.50 -13.45 -2.05
CA SER A 230 18.45 -12.36 -2.28
C SER A 230 18.80 -11.61 -1.01
N ALA A 231 17.81 -11.39 -0.13
CA ALA A 231 18.02 -10.73 1.15
C ALA A 231 18.89 -11.59 2.10
N LEU A 232 18.64 -12.90 2.15
CA LEU A 232 19.42 -13.83 2.96
C LEU A 232 20.87 -13.92 2.47
N ASP A 233 21.09 -14.07 1.17
CA ASP A 233 22.45 -14.10 0.58
C ASP A 233 23.22 -12.80 0.89
N ALA A 234 22.56 -11.64 0.75
CA ALA A 234 23.15 -10.35 1.08
C ALA A 234 23.46 -10.21 2.58
N ALA A 235 22.55 -10.66 3.46
CA ALA A 235 22.75 -10.65 4.91
C ALA A 235 23.91 -11.57 5.33
N CYS A 236 23.98 -12.80 4.80
CA CYS A 236 25.08 -13.73 5.08
C CYS A 236 26.44 -13.17 4.65
N LYS A 237 26.53 -12.56 3.45
CA LYS A 237 27.75 -11.90 2.97
C LYS A 237 28.17 -10.73 3.87
N LEU A 238 27.21 -9.89 4.27
CA LEU A 238 27.46 -8.75 5.16
C LEU A 238 28.01 -9.22 6.52
N LEU A 239 27.36 -10.22 7.12
CA LEU A 239 27.69 -10.67 8.48
C LEU A 239 28.92 -11.61 8.53
N SER A 240 29.32 -12.20 7.41
CA SER A 240 30.54 -13.03 7.31
C SER A 240 31.76 -12.27 6.77
N ALA A 241 31.65 -10.96 6.53
CA ALA A 241 32.76 -10.13 6.09
C ALA A 241 33.91 -10.10 7.12
N SER A 242 35.12 -9.75 6.70
CA SER A 242 36.29 -9.65 7.60
C SER A 242 36.10 -8.63 8.73
N HIS A 243 35.28 -7.59 8.50
CA HIS A 243 34.89 -6.57 9.47
C HIS A 243 33.37 -6.42 9.42
N PRO A 244 32.62 -7.31 10.09
CA PRO A 244 31.18 -7.25 10.07
C PRO A 244 30.66 -6.11 10.95
N PRO A 245 29.49 -5.51 10.60
CA PRO A 245 28.85 -4.49 11.43
C PRO A 245 28.35 -5.11 12.75
N ARG A 246 28.28 -4.27 13.80
CA ARG A 246 27.71 -4.67 15.10
C ARG A 246 26.22 -4.38 15.17
N ALA A 247 25.70 -3.45 14.37
CA ALA A 247 24.30 -3.11 14.30
C ALA A 247 23.85 -3.07 12.84
N VAL A 248 22.65 -3.57 12.55
CA VAL A 248 22.11 -3.56 11.18
C VAL A 248 20.68 -3.03 11.18
N PHE A 249 20.46 -1.98 10.40
CA PHE A 249 19.15 -1.46 10.07
C PHE A 249 18.56 -2.21 8.87
N ALA A 250 17.40 -2.84 9.08
CA ALA A 250 16.60 -3.51 8.05
C ALA A 250 15.50 -2.57 7.53
N THR A 251 15.53 -2.24 6.25
CA THR A 251 14.56 -1.28 5.70
C THR A 251 13.15 -1.84 5.44
N ASP A 252 12.94 -3.12 5.61
CA ASP A 252 11.62 -3.78 5.57
C ASP A 252 11.62 -5.12 6.30
N SER A 253 10.44 -5.70 6.51
CA SER A 253 10.27 -6.95 7.26
C SER A 253 10.96 -8.16 6.60
N MET A 254 11.10 -8.17 5.27
CA MET A 254 11.83 -9.24 4.55
C MET A 254 13.33 -9.21 4.85
N LYS A 255 13.92 -8.00 4.92
CA LYS A 255 15.33 -7.80 5.28
C LYS A 255 15.56 -8.13 6.76
N LEU A 256 14.59 -7.77 7.60
CA LEU A 256 14.61 -8.09 9.03
C LEU A 256 14.62 -9.61 9.24
N LEU A 257 13.71 -10.34 8.60
CA LEU A 257 13.67 -11.80 8.64
C LEU A 257 14.97 -12.43 8.12
N ALA A 258 15.50 -11.90 7.02
CA ALA A 258 16.76 -12.39 6.43
C ALA A 258 17.96 -12.22 7.37
N LEU A 259 18.04 -11.10 8.12
CA LEU A 259 19.10 -10.88 9.11
C LEU A 259 19.03 -11.88 10.28
N TYR A 260 17.83 -12.14 10.82
CA TYR A 260 17.66 -13.15 11.86
C TYR A 260 18.03 -14.54 11.36
N ARG A 261 17.64 -14.87 10.13
CA ARG A 261 18.00 -16.15 9.53
C ARG A 261 19.50 -16.29 9.28
N ALA A 262 20.14 -15.23 8.76
CA ALA A 262 21.60 -15.21 8.58
C ALA A 262 22.35 -15.29 9.92
N ALA A 263 21.86 -14.61 10.97
CA ALA A 263 22.45 -14.73 12.30
C ALA A 263 22.38 -16.17 12.84
N ASP A 264 21.23 -16.85 12.67
CA ASP A 264 21.08 -18.27 13.04
C ASP A 264 22.05 -19.17 12.28
N GLU A 265 22.16 -19.03 10.95
CA GLU A 265 23.08 -19.82 10.11
C GLU A 265 24.55 -19.58 10.45
N LEU A 266 24.92 -18.38 10.91
CA LEU A 266 26.27 -18.00 11.31
C LEU A 266 26.54 -18.19 12.81
N ASN A 267 25.56 -18.68 13.57
CA ASN A 267 25.60 -18.83 15.04
C ASN A 267 25.92 -17.52 15.77
N LEU A 268 25.38 -16.40 15.28
CA LEU A 268 25.48 -15.09 15.93
C LEU A 268 24.30 -14.85 16.87
N MET A 269 24.60 -14.48 18.10
CA MET A 269 23.58 -14.18 19.10
C MET A 269 23.08 -12.74 18.95
N ILE A 270 21.75 -12.58 18.93
CA ILE A 270 21.07 -11.29 19.00
C ILE A 270 20.52 -11.13 20.44
N PRO A 271 20.84 -10.03 21.15
CA PRO A 271 21.60 -8.85 20.71
C PRO A 271 23.11 -8.88 20.97
N GLU A 272 23.65 -9.90 21.63
CA GLU A 272 24.99 -9.90 22.24
C GLU A 272 26.12 -9.70 21.20
N GLN A 273 25.98 -10.29 20.03
CA GLN A 273 26.98 -10.22 18.95
C GLN A 273 26.51 -9.37 17.77
N LEU A 274 25.21 -9.31 17.54
CA LEU A 274 24.58 -8.55 16.45
C LEU A 274 23.32 -7.89 16.96
N VAL A 275 23.22 -6.58 16.79
CA VAL A 275 21.98 -5.83 17.07
C VAL A 275 21.23 -5.59 15.78
N VAL A 276 19.93 -5.89 15.76
CA VAL A 276 19.10 -5.75 14.57
C VAL A 276 17.81 -5.00 14.91
N ALA A 277 17.53 -3.98 14.13
CA ALA A 277 16.23 -3.28 14.18
C ALA A 277 15.80 -2.86 12.78
N GLY A 278 14.52 -2.60 12.61
CA GLY A 278 14.03 -2.24 11.28
C GLY A 278 12.54 -1.96 11.24
N TYR A 279 12.00 -2.02 10.04
CA TYR A 279 10.55 -2.05 9.87
C TYR A 279 10.07 -3.48 10.08
N THR A 280 9.13 -3.64 11.01
CA THR A 280 8.61 -4.93 11.44
C THR A 280 7.12 -5.07 11.14
N ASP A 281 6.56 -6.20 11.48
CA ASP A 281 5.13 -6.48 11.47
C ASP A 281 4.77 -7.36 12.68
N PRO A 282 3.49 -7.43 13.07
CA PRO A 282 3.06 -8.20 14.24
C PRO A 282 3.41 -9.68 14.18
N MET A 283 3.46 -10.29 12.97
CA MET A 283 3.79 -11.70 12.82
C MET A 283 5.27 -11.94 13.15
N LEU A 284 6.19 -11.11 12.64
CA LEU A 284 7.61 -11.21 12.95
C LEU A 284 7.88 -11.03 14.45
N SER A 285 7.18 -10.11 15.08
CA SER A 285 7.29 -9.89 16.53
C SER A 285 6.88 -11.10 17.37
N LEU A 286 5.99 -11.95 16.85
CA LEU A 286 5.55 -13.18 17.49
C LEU A 286 6.50 -14.37 17.29
N ILE A 287 7.14 -14.47 16.11
CA ILE A 287 7.91 -15.66 15.73
C ILE A 287 9.41 -15.52 15.93
N LEU A 288 9.96 -14.30 15.91
CA LEU A 288 11.39 -14.08 16.08
C LEU A 288 11.77 -13.95 17.56
N THR A 289 12.94 -14.51 17.89
CA THR A 289 13.49 -14.46 19.26
C THR A 289 14.94 -14.01 19.21
N PRO A 290 15.29 -12.89 19.92
CA PRO A 290 14.36 -11.98 20.60
C PRO A 290 13.41 -11.27 19.64
N ALA A 291 12.25 -10.80 20.11
CA ALA A 291 11.36 -10.02 19.27
C ALA A 291 12.09 -8.77 18.73
N PRO A 292 11.94 -8.41 17.44
CA PRO A 292 12.68 -7.30 16.84
C PRO A 292 12.21 -5.94 17.35
N SER A 293 13.14 -5.03 17.56
CA SER A 293 12.84 -3.60 17.74
C SER A 293 12.59 -2.94 16.40
N GLY A 294 11.69 -1.95 16.37
CA GLY A 294 11.48 -1.21 15.13
C GLY A 294 10.13 -0.52 15.03
N PHE A 295 9.82 -0.07 13.82
CA PHE A 295 8.56 0.58 13.48
C PHE A 295 7.57 -0.42 12.89
N ASP A 296 6.37 -0.47 13.46
CA ASP A 296 5.23 -1.14 12.87
C ASP A 296 4.57 -0.24 11.83
N ILE A 297 4.37 -0.77 10.62
CA ILE A 297 3.68 -0.04 9.56
C ILE A 297 2.18 -0.19 9.76
N PRO A 298 1.43 0.91 9.89
CA PRO A 298 -0.02 0.89 10.12
C PRO A 298 -0.79 0.58 8.83
N THR A 299 -0.61 -0.64 8.30
CA THR A 299 -1.12 -1.10 6.99
C THR A 299 -2.62 -0.89 6.82
N ARG A 300 -3.40 -1.23 7.86
CA ARG A 300 -4.85 -1.02 7.87
C ARG A 300 -5.22 0.45 7.72
N LYS A 301 -4.59 1.32 8.51
CA LYS A 301 -4.86 2.76 8.49
C LYS A 301 -4.43 3.39 7.17
N LEU A 302 -3.31 2.96 6.58
CA LEU A 302 -2.90 3.38 5.24
C LEU A 302 -3.96 3.05 4.18
N GLY A 303 -4.54 1.84 4.22
CA GLY A 303 -5.61 1.43 3.31
C GLY A 303 -6.90 2.22 3.51
N GLU A 304 -7.33 2.41 4.77
CA GLU A 304 -8.55 3.16 5.12
C GLU A 304 -8.43 4.64 4.70
N GLU A 305 -7.34 5.32 5.06
CA GLU A 305 -7.10 6.73 4.68
C GLU A 305 -7.00 6.92 3.15
N SER A 306 -6.37 5.96 2.46
CA SER A 306 -6.30 6.00 1.00
C SER A 306 -7.68 5.93 0.35
N CYS A 307 -8.57 5.10 0.86
CA CYS A 307 -9.96 5.03 0.43
C CYS A 307 -10.73 6.31 0.77
N ASP A 308 -10.54 6.86 1.97
CA ASP A 308 -11.23 8.09 2.38
C ASP A 308 -10.86 9.28 1.49
N VAL A 309 -9.59 9.43 1.15
CA VAL A 309 -9.13 10.44 0.18
C VAL A 309 -9.74 10.17 -1.19
N LEU A 310 -9.64 8.93 -1.70
CA LEU A 310 -10.12 8.56 -3.03
C LEU A 310 -11.63 8.79 -3.19
N PHE A 311 -12.45 8.30 -2.26
CA PHE A 311 -13.91 8.40 -2.35
C PHE A 311 -14.41 9.82 -2.17
N LYS A 312 -13.74 10.64 -1.32
CA LYS A 312 -14.01 12.09 -1.27
C LYS A 312 -13.81 12.73 -2.65
N ARG A 313 -12.72 12.40 -3.33
CA ARG A 313 -12.39 12.96 -4.65
C ARG A 313 -13.34 12.45 -5.74
N ILE A 314 -13.69 11.16 -5.75
CA ILE A 314 -14.72 10.61 -6.65
C ILE A 314 -16.05 11.32 -6.47
N ALA A 315 -16.41 11.68 -5.23
CA ALA A 315 -17.63 12.43 -4.92
C ALA A 315 -17.53 13.95 -5.20
N GLY A 316 -16.43 14.43 -5.79
CA GLY A 316 -16.18 15.86 -6.06
C GLY A 316 -15.92 16.70 -4.81
N LYS A 317 -15.63 16.08 -3.67
CA LYS A 317 -15.34 16.77 -2.41
C LYS A 317 -13.83 17.06 -2.28
N PRO A 318 -13.45 18.13 -1.54
CA PRO A 318 -12.05 18.39 -1.25
C PRO A 318 -11.45 17.30 -0.37
N ALA A 319 -10.18 16.98 -0.61
CA ALA A 319 -9.36 16.10 0.21
C ALA A 319 -7.95 16.67 0.32
N PRO A 320 -7.20 16.38 1.42
CA PRO A 320 -5.82 16.81 1.55
C PRO A 320 -4.96 16.15 0.47
N GLN A 321 -4.01 16.90 -0.07
CA GLN A 321 -3.09 16.40 -1.10
C GLN A 321 -2.14 15.35 -0.55
N ARG A 322 -1.78 15.47 0.72
CA ARG A 322 -0.89 14.56 1.43
C ARG A 322 -1.45 14.26 2.82
N VAL A 323 -1.44 12.96 3.17
CA VAL A 323 -1.76 12.46 4.52
C VAL A 323 -0.56 11.68 5.01
N ILE A 324 -0.07 12.02 6.21
CA ILE A 324 0.96 11.23 6.91
C ILE A 324 0.28 10.46 8.03
N VAL A 325 0.44 9.15 7.98
CA VAL A 325 -0.04 8.23 9.01
C VAL A 325 1.08 7.95 9.99
N GLU A 326 0.83 8.17 11.26
CA GLU A 326 1.82 7.97 12.32
C GLU A 326 2.19 6.49 12.46
N THR A 327 3.48 6.23 12.64
CA THR A 327 4.07 4.94 12.97
C THR A 327 4.38 4.87 14.47
N HIS A 328 4.53 3.66 15.00
CA HIS A 328 4.91 3.46 16.39
C HIS A 328 6.23 2.69 16.47
N PHE A 329 7.20 3.23 17.21
CA PHE A 329 8.44 2.53 17.52
C PHE A 329 8.26 1.64 18.74
N THR A 330 8.56 0.36 18.59
CA THR A 330 8.60 -0.61 19.70
C THR A 330 10.04 -0.99 19.97
N GLN A 331 10.51 -0.71 21.18
CA GLN A 331 11.81 -1.16 21.64
C GLN A 331 11.68 -2.51 22.35
N THR A 332 12.53 -3.44 21.99
CA THR A 332 12.60 -4.79 22.55
C THR A 332 14.04 -5.16 22.88
N ALA A 333 14.27 -6.40 23.31
CA ALA A 333 15.61 -6.91 23.64
C ALA A 333 16.55 -7.05 22.41
N SER A 334 16.07 -6.93 21.16
CA SER A 334 16.96 -7.00 19.98
C SER A 334 17.88 -5.79 19.85
N VAL A 335 17.60 -4.73 20.61
CA VAL A 335 18.34 -3.48 20.69
C VAL A 335 18.46 -3.10 22.16
N ALA A 336 18.99 -3.97 22.99
CA ALA A 336 19.14 -3.75 24.44
C ALA A 336 20.58 -3.36 24.81
#